data_29da338ebab6d244e4df28442cb90703
#
_entry.id   29da338ebab6d244e4df28442cb90703
#
_cell.length_a   1.000
_cell.length_b   1.000
_cell.length_c   1.000
_cell.angle_alpha   90.00
_cell.angle_beta   90.00
_cell.angle_gamma   90.00
#
_symmetry.space_group_name_H-M   'P 1'
#
loop_
_entity.id
_entity.type
_entity.pdbx_description
1 polymer ?
#
loop_
_entity_poly.entity_id
_entity_poly.type
_entity_poly.pdbx_seq_one_letter_code
_entity_poly.pdbx_strand_id
1 'polypeptide(L)'
;MARLLEVGRALATQPTVLLLDEPASGQDESETERFGEFLLELAAEGLAILMVEHDVPLVMRVCGQIVVLDFGQVIARGTPEEIQADEAVLDAYLGSATGEVG
;
A
#
# COMPACT_ATOMS: atom_id res chain seq x y z
N MET A 1 -17.04 -5.06 8.77
CA MET A 1 -16.05 -4.63 7.78
C MET A 1 -15.84 -5.72 6.74
N ALA A 2 -16.42 -5.49 5.56
CA ALA A 2 -16.38 -6.47 4.48
C ALA A 2 -14.97 -6.82 4.05
N ARG A 3 -14.07 -5.83 4.04
CA ARG A 3 -12.69 -6.05 3.58
C ARG A 3 -11.92 -6.99 4.50
N LEU A 4 -12.08 -6.84 5.81
CA LEU A 4 -11.41 -7.74 6.75
C LEU A 4 -11.97 -9.15 6.68
N LEU A 5 -13.27 -9.28 6.39
CA LEU A 5 -13.87 -10.58 6.19
C LEU A 5 -13.29 -11.30 4.98
N GLU A 6 -13.11 -10.57 3.88
CA GLU A 6 -12.50 -11.12 2.66
C GLU A 6 -11.08 -11.59 2.93
N VAL A 7 -10.29 -10.79 3.64
CA VAL A 7 -8.93 -11.16 4.00
C VAL A 7 -8.94 -12.37 4.91
N GLY A 8 -9.85 -12.41 5.88
CA GLY A 8 -9.98 -13.56 6.77
C GLY A 8 -10.25 -14.85 6.02
N ARG A 9 -11.09 -14.81 4.98
CA ARG A 9 -11.36 -15.98 4.15
C ARG A 9 -10.09 -16.45 3.42
N ALA A 10 -9.33 -15.50 2.88
CA ALA A 10 -8.08 -15.83 2.21
C ALA A 10 -7.09 -16.47 3.20
N LEU A 11 -7.00 -15.93 4.40
CA LEU A 11 -6.11 -16.45 5.44
C LEU A 11 -6.49 -17.83 5.91
N ALA A 12 -7.78 -18.20 5.82
CA ALA A 12 -8.23 -19.53 6.20
C ALA A 12 -7.59 -20.64 5.37
N THR A 13 -7.04 -20.30 4.20
CA THR A 13 -6.33 -21.28 3.37
C THR A 13 -4.87 -21.47 3.80
N GLN A 14 -4.41 -20.75 4.81
CA GLN A 14 -3.04 -20.77 5.32
C GLN A 14 -2.01 -20.47 4.22
N PRO A 15 -2.12 -19.31 3.56
CA PRO A 15 -1.23 -18.98 2.45
C PRO A 15 0.17 -18.61 2.93
N THR A 16 1.15 -18.71 2.04
CA THR A 16 2.48 -18.17 2.27
C THR A 16 2.61 -16.77 1.70
N VAL A 17 1.76 -16.43 0.75
CA VAL A 17 1.71 -15.10 0.12
C VAL A 17 0.26 -14.65 0.05
N LEU A 18 0.02 -13.40 0.40
CA LEU A 18 -1.29 -12.76 0.30
C LEU A 18 -1.22 -11.67 -0.75
N LEU A 19 -2.10 -11.73 -1.75
CA LEU A 19 -2.18 -10.70 -2.80
C LEU A 19 -3.42 -9.85 -2.57
N LEU A 20 -3.24 -8.54 -2.51
CA LEU A 20 -4.33 -7.59 -2.28
C LEU A 20 -4.36 -6.56 -3.40
N ASP A 21 -5.53 -6.36 -3.98
CA ASP A 21 -5.72 -5.39 -5.05
C ASP A 21 -6.64 -4.28 -4.56
N GLU A 22 -6.07 -3.11 -4.35
CA GLU A 22 -6.74 -1.91 -3.85
C GLU A 22 -7.59 -2.18 -2.59
N PRO A 23 -6.99 -2.77 -1.57
CA PRO A 23 -7.77 -3.17 -0.39
C PRO A 23 -8.37 -2.00 0.40
N ALA A 24 -7.84 -0.79 0.24
CA ALA A 24 -8.35 0.39 0.93
C ALA A 24 -9.54 1.03 0.21
N SER A 25 -9.89 0.55 -0.99
CA SER A 25 -10.99 1.11 -1.76
C SER A 25 -12.31 1.06 -0.97
N GLY A 26 -12.98 2.20 -0.88
CA GLY A 26 -14.26 2.28 -0.21
C GLY A 26 -14.19 2.37 1.31
N GLN A 27 -13.00 2.43 1.90
CA GLN A 27 -12.84 2.55 3.34
C GLN A 27 -12.60 4.01 3.72
N ASP A 28 -13.03 4.39 4.92
CA ASP A 28 -12.70 5.70 5.45
C ASP A 28 -11.29 5.67 6.05
N GLU A 29 -10.81 6.83 6.48
CA GLU A 29 -9.45 6.96 7.01
C GLU A 29 -9.20 6.07 8.23
N SER A 30 -10.16 6.04 9.14
CA SER A 30 -10.05 5.24 10.36
C SER A 30 -10.00 3.75 10.05
N GLU A 31 -10.84 3.28 9.12
CA GLU A 31 -10.83 1.89 8.70
C GLU A 31 -9.52 1.53 8.01
N THR A 32 -9.01 2.44 7.20
CA THR A 32 -7.74 2.23 6.48
C THR A 32 -6.57 2.12 7.46
N GLU A 33 -6.57 2.93 8.52
CA GLU A 33 -5.53 2.85 9.55
C GLU A 33 -5.55 1.50 10.27
N ARG A 34 -6.74 1.05 10.65
CA ARG A 34 -6.87 -0.26 11.32
C ARG A 34 -6.47 -1.39 10.39
N PHE A 35 -6.82 -1.28 9.12
CA PHE A 35 -6.44 -2.27 8.13
C PHE A 35 -4.91 -2.32 7.98
N GLY A 36 -4.26 -1.15 7.94
CA GLY A 36 -2.81 -1.07 7.88
C GLY A 36 -2.12 -1.75 9.07
N GLU A 37 -2.64 -1.52 10.28
CA GLU A 37 -2.11 -2.18 11.48
C GLU A 37 -2.24 -3.70 11.38
N PHE A 38 -3.37 -4.17 10.88
CA PHE A 38 -3.61 -5.59 10.68
C PHE A 38 -2.59 -6.18 9.70
N LEU A 39 -2.32 -5.49 8.59
CA LEU A 39 -1.33 -5.96 7.62
C LEU A 39 0.07 -6.04 8.23
N LEU A 40 0.44 -5.05 9.04
CA LEU A 40 1.73 -5.07 9.71
C LEU A 40 1.86 -6.26 10.67
N GLU A 41 0.79 -6.60 11.37
CA GLU A 41 0.77 -7.76 12.25
C GLU A 41 0.97 -9.06 11.46
N LEU A 42 0.28 -9.19 10.34
CA LEU A 42 0.42 -10.38 9.49
C LEU A 42 1.83 -10.52 8.95
N ALA A 43 2.42 -9.42 8.51
CA ALA A 43 3.79 -9.43 8.00
C ALA A 43 4.78 -9.79 9.10
N ALA A 44 4.55 -9.33 10.32
CA ALA A 44 5.40 -9.67 11.46
C ALA A 44 5.35 -11.15 11.79
N GLU A 45 4.25 -11.82 11.46
CA GLU A 45 4.10 -13.27 11.66
C GLU A 45 4.74 -14.08 10.53
N GLY A 46 5.31 -13.41 9.53
CA GLY A 46 6.02 -14.08 8.45
C GLY A 46 5.26 -14.20 7.15
N LEU A 47 4.06 -13.66 7.06
CA LEU A 47 3.29 -13.69 5.83
C LEU A 47 3.86 -12.67 4.84
N ALA A 48 4.13 -13.09 3.61
CA ALA A 48 4.53 -12.19 2.55
C ALA A 48 3.27 -11.55 1.94
N ILE A 49 3.26 -10.23 1.83
CA ILE A 49 2.10 -9.50 1.31
C ILE A 49 2.52 -8.66 0.12
N LEU A 50 1.79 -8.82 -0.99
CA LEU A 50 1.93 -7.96 -2.16
C LEU A 50 0.64 -7.19 -2.31
N MET A 51 0.73 -5.87 -2.30
CA MET A 51 -0.44 -5.00 -2.35
C MET A 51 -0.33 -4.03 -3.52
N VAL A 52 -1.39 -3.94 -4.32
CA VAL A 52 -1.52 -2.93 -5.36
C VAL A 52 -2.42 -1.85 -4.79
N GLU A 53 -1.91 -0.62 -4.71
CA GLU A 53 -2.64 0.44 -4.02
C GLU A 53 -2.24 1.81 -4.56
N HIS A 54 -3.15 2.78 -4.48
CA HIS A 54 -2.88 4.16 -4.79
C HIS A 54 -3.10 5.07 -3.59
N ASP A 55 -3.45 4.50 -2.46
CA ASP A 55 -3.54 5.23 -1.19
C ASP A 55 -2.12 5.41 -0.66
N VAL A 56 -1.52 6.55 -0.97
CA VAL A 56 -0.12 6.80 -0.67
C VAL A 56 0.18 6.72 0.83
N PRO A 57 -0.61 7.34 1.72
CA PRO A 57 -0.33 7.23 3.15
C PRO A 57 -0.30 5.77 3.64
N LEU A 58 -1.22 4.94 3.17
CA LEU A 58 -1.23 3.53 3.55
C LEU A 58 0.02 2.82 3.07
N VAL A 59 0.38 3.02 1.80
CA VAL A 59 1.56 2.38 1.20
C VAL A 59 2.83 2.78 1.96
N MET A 60 2.99 4.07 2.23
CA MET A 60 4.18 4.57 2.92
C MET A 60 4.30 4.04 4.35
N ARG A 61 3.17 3.77 4.97
CA ARG A 61 3.14 3.31 6.35
C ARG A 61 3.42 1.81 6.50
N VAL A 62 2.93 0.99 5.57
CA VAL A 62 2.98 -0.46 5.76
C VAL A 62 3.98 -1.19 4.87
N CYS A 63 4.40 -0.61 3.76
CA CYS A 63 5.27 -1.32 2.82
C CYS A 63 6.74 -1.12 3.14
N GLY A 64 7.52 -2.22 3.08
CA GLY A 64 8.96 -2.15 3.23
C GLY A 64 9.66 -1.89 1.91
N GLN A 65 9.04 -2.34 0.81
CA GLN A 65 9.55 -2.14 -0.55
C GLN A 65 8.40 -1.69 -1.42
N ILE A 66 8.64 -0.68 -2.23
CA ILE A 66 7.63 -0.07 -3.08
C ILE A 66 8.15 -0.03 -4.52
N VAL A 67 7.27 -0.38 -5.46
CA VAL A 67 7.52 -0.21 -6.89
C VAL A 67 6.45 0.74 -7.39
N VAL A 68 6.87 1.83 -8.02
CA VAL A 68 5.95 2.85 -8.52
C VAL A 68 5.80 2.72 -10.03
N LEU A 69 4.57 2.66 -10.48
CA LEU A 69 4.24 2.58 -11.90
C LEU A 69 3.59 3.88 -12.36
N ASP A 70 3.93 4.30 -13.56
CA ASP A 70 3.29 5.44 -14.21
C ASP A 70 3.12 5.06 -15.67
N PHE A 71 1.88 5.09 -16.15
CA PHE A 71 1.54 4.66 -17.51
C PHE A 71 2.11 3.29 -17.84
N GLY A 72 2.02 2.36 -16.90
CA GLY A 72 2.45 0.98 -17.10
C GLY A 72 3.97 0.75 -17.04
N GLN A 73 4.73 1.77 -16.71
CA GLN A 73 6.19 1.67 -16.63
C GLN A 73 6.66 1.88 -15.20
N VAL A 74 7.67 1.12 -14.81
CA VAL A 74 8.29 1.31 -13.51
C VAL A 74 9.13 2.59 -13.55
N ILE A 75 8.80 3.55 -12.70
CA ILE A 75 9.55 4.80 -12.63
C ILE A 75 10.42 4.90 -11.37
N ALA A 76 10.16 4.05 -10.37
CA ALA A 76 10.96 4.03 -9.16
C ALA A 76 10.74 2.74 -8.39
N ARG A 77 11.71 2.37 -7.57
CA ARG A 77 11.59 1.27 -6.62
C ARG A 77 12.50 1.55 -5.44
N GLY A 78 12.08 1.11 -4.27
CA GLY A 78 12.89 1.29 -3.06
C GLY A 78 12.04 1.29 -1.81
N THR A 79 12.66 1.72 -0.72
CA THR A 79 12.00 1.88 0.57
C THR A 79 11.08 3.10 0.54
N PRO A 80 10.17 3.22 1.52
CA PRO A 80 9.33 4.43 1.60
C PRO A 80 10.14 5.72 1.61
N GLU A 81 11.25 5.76 2.30
CA GLU A 81 12.10 6.95 2.36
C GLU A 81 12.68 7.29 0.99
N GLU A 82 13.15 6.28 0.28
CA GLU A 82 13.70 6.46 -1.05
C GLU A 82 12.65 6.95 -2.04
N ILE A 83 11.45 6.39 -1.95
CA ILE A 83 10.34 6.75 -2.83
C ILE A 83 9.90 8.19 -2.58
N GLN A 84 9.82 8.61 -1.33
CA GLN A 84 9.42 9.98 -1.00
C GLN A 84 10.43 11.02 -1.48
N ALA A 85 11.68 10.62 -1.64
CA ALA A 85 12.74 11.51 -2.11
C ALA A 85 12.92 11.48 -3.63
N ASP A 86 12.24 10.56 -4.33
CA ASP A 86 12.42 10.38 -5.77
C ASP A 86 11.66 11.45 -6.56
N GLU A 87 12.38 12.18 -7.41
CA GLU A 87 11.80 13.29 -8.18
C GLU A 87 10.71 12.81 -9.15
N ALA A 88 10.89 11.66 -9.77
CA ALA A 88 9.89 11.15 -10.70
C ALA A 88 8.58 10.83 -9.98
N VAL A 89 8.67 10.31 -8.77
CA VAL A 89 7.49 10.02 -7.94
C VAL A 89 6.83 11.31 -7.48
N LEU A 90 7.62 12.27 -7.03
CA LEU A 90 7.10 13.57 -6.61
C LEU A 90 6.32 14.23 -7.74
N ASP A 91 6.84 14.18 -8.96
CA ASP A 91 6.16 14.76 -10.11
C ASP A 91 4.89 14.00 -10.47
N ALA A 92 4.93 12.66 -10.44
CA ALA A 92 3.80 11.85 -10.89
C ALA A 92 2.68 11.75 -9.86
N TYR A 93 3.01 11.73 -8.58
CA TYR A 93 2.02 11.46 -7.52
C TYR A 93 2.04 12.48 -6.40
N LEU A 94 3.19 12.64 -5.75
CA LEU A 94 3.27 13.44 -4.54
C LEU A 94 3.40 14.93 -4.83
N GLY A 95 4.17 15.25 -5.85
CA GLY A 95 4.35 16.63 -6.26
C GLY A 95 3.07 17.25 -6.77
N SER A 96 2.27 16.48 -7.47
CA SER A 96 0.97 16.93 -7.99
C SER A 96 0.05 17.33 -6.84
N ALA A 97 -0.05 16.50 -5.83
CA ALA A 97 -0.88 16.79 -4.66
C ALA A 97 -0.38 18.02 -3.91
N THR A 98 0.93 18.15 -3.78
CA THR A 98 1.55 19.31 -3.13
C THR A 98 1.35 20.57 -3.95
N GLY A 99 1.48 20.45 -5.26
CA GLY A 99 1.32 21.58 -6.17
C GLY A 99 -0.07 22.18 -6.14
N GLU A 100 -1.08 21.36 -5.92
CA GLU A 100 -2.45 21.85 -5.83
C GLU A 100 -2.68 22.69 -4.58
N VAL A 101 -1.98 22.37 -3.52
CA VAL A 101 -2.07 23.13 -2.29
C VAL A 101 -1.39 24.48 -2.42
N GLY A 102 -0.31 24.49 -3.14
CA GLY A 102 0.43 25.70 -3.40
C GLY A 102 -0.26 26.53 -4.48
#